data_ebe8863832c37e94056a3ef09288a5df
#
_entry.id   ebe8863832c37e94056a3ef09288a5df
#
_cell.length_a   1.000
_cell.length_b   1.000
_cell.length_c   1.000
_cell.angle_alpha   90.00
_cell.angle_beta   90.00
_cell.angle_gamma   90.00
#
_symmetry.space_group_name_H-M   'P 1'
#
loop_
_entity.id
_entity.type
_entity.pdbx_description
1 polymer ?
#
loop_
_entity_poly.entity_id
_entity_poly.type
_entity_poly.pdbx_seq_one_letter_code
_entity_poly.pdbx_strand_id
1 'polypeptide(L)'
;MSAEKISYKLKRFAGIQRDYRPEEVERLRGSIKIEYSMCKQQSQKLWRLLNTEPYVNTLGSLSGNQAVQHAKAGLKAIYLSGWQVAADANSAGEMYPDQSLYPYDSAPKLVESMNNSLIRADQIQHMEIADGDMKSSERTDYMLPIIADGEAGFGGPLNVFELTKKFIKAGAAGVHFEDQLASEKKCGHMGGKVLVPTGTAVRNLKAARLAADIADVPLIILARTDANAAKLITNDHDENDKPFLTGKRSPEGFYYVKAGIDQAISRG
;
A
#
# COMPACT_ATOMS: atom_id res chain seq x y z
N MET A 1 29.90 -10.52 -12.96
CA MET A 1 28.50 -10.08 -12.75
C MET A 1 28.56 -8.91 -11.78
N SER A 2 28.22 -7.71 -12.21
CA SER A 2 28.16 -6.54 -11.31
C SER A 2 27.16 -6.86 -10.20
N ALA A 3 27.53 -6.65 -8.93
CA ALA A 3 26.64 -6.77 -7.81
C ALA A 3 25.46 -5.79 -8.04
N GLU A 4 24.35 -6.30 -8.61
CA GLU A 4 23.10 -5.54 -8.66
C GLU A 4 22.81 -5.09 -7.24
N LYS A 5 22.68 -3.78 -7.05
CA LYS A 5 22.43 -3.20 -5.73
C LYS A 5 21.10 -3.78 -5.22
N ILE A 6 21.19 -4.66 -4.27
CA ILE A 6 20.04 -5.22 -3.55
C ILE A 6 19.14 -4.07 -3.09
N SER A 7 17.84 -4.15 -3.33
CA SER A 7 16.91 -3.01 -3.17
C SER A 7 16.94 -2.37 -1.78
N TYR A 8 17.12 -3.16 -0.71
CA TYR A 8 17.18 -2.61 0.65
C TYR A 8 18.45 -1.81 0.98
N LYS A 9 19.49 -1.87 0.13
CA LYS A 9 20.71 -1.05 0.23
C LYS A 9 20.58 0.33 -0.41
N LEU A 10 19.42 0.64 -0.99
CA LEU A 10 19.17 1.96 -1.58
C LEU A 10 19.22 3.05 -0.50
N LYS A 11 19.87 4.18 -0.83
CA LYS A 11 20.06 5.31 0.09
C LYS A 11 18.76 5.81 0.71
N ARG A 12 17.62 5.71 0.00
CA ARG A 12 16.30 6.11 0.50
C ARG A 12 15.80 5.31 1.71
N PHE A 13 16.42 4.17 2.01
CA PHE A 13 16.08 3.33 3.17
C PHE A 13 17.03 3.49 4.34
N ALA A 14 17.93 4.49 4.31
CA ALA A 14 18.96 4.65 5.35
C ALA A 14 18.41 4.86 6.77
N GLY A 15 17.19 5.42 6.90
CA GLY A 15 16.53 5.63 8.20
C GLY A 15 15.63 4.47 8.66
N ILE A 16 15.47 3.42 7.85
CA ILE A 16 14.57 2.32 8.19
C ILE A 16 15.29 1.28 9.05
N GLN A 17 14.78 1.06 10.26
CA GLN A 17 15.26 0.01 11.15
C GLN A 17 14.57 -1.32 10.83
N ARG A 18 15.37 -2.38 10.64
CA ARG A 18 14.92 -3.74 10.41
C ARG A 18 15.33 -4.62 11.57
N ASP A 19 14.39 -5.40 12.10
CA ASP A 19 14.66 -6.35 13.20
C ASP A 19 15.19 -7.70 12.67
N TYR A 20 15.52 -7.77 11.39
CA TYR A 20 16.06 -8.94 10.70
C TYR A 20 17.33 -8.56 9.93
N ARG A 21 18.19 -9.55 9.76
CA ARG A 21 19.49 -9.41 9.10
C ARG A 21 19.39 -9.70 7.60
N PRO A 22 20.32 -9.18 6.78
CA PRO A 22 20.40 -9.49 5.35
C PRO A 22 20.45 -10.97 5.02
N GLU A 23 21.17 -11.76 5.83
CA GLU A 23 21.31 -13.22 5.64
C GLU A 23 19.98 -13.96 5.83
N GLU A 24 19.10 -13.44 6.69
CA GLU A 24 17.76 -13.99 6.89
C GLU A 24 16.88 -13.72 5.68
N VAL A 25 16.99 -12.54 5.08
CA VAL A 25 16.30 -12.18 3.83
C VAL A 25 16.73 -13.11 2.70
N GLU A 26 18.04 -13.29 2.52
CA GLU A 26 18.58 -14.19 1.48
C GLU A 26 18.12 -15.65 1.67
N ARG A 27 18.13 -16.13 2.90
CA ARG A 27 17.64 -17.48 3.24
C ARG A 27 16.17 -17.68 2.87
N LEU A 28 15.34 -16.63 2.98
CA LEU A 28 13.90 -16.67 2.71
C LEU A 28 13.56 -16.52 1.23
N ARG A 29 14.48 -16.09 0.38
CA ARG A 29 14.24 -15.89 -1.06
C ARG A 29 14.03 -17.20 -1.83
N GLY A 30 14.54 -18.32 -1.33
CA GLY A 30 14.54 -19.57 -2.06
C GLY A 30 15.65 -19.65 -3.13
N SER A 31 15.64 -20.72 -3.91
CA SER A 31 16.69 -21.00 -4.92
C SER A 31 16.42 -20.41 -6.30
N ILE A 32 15.20 -19.97 -6.57
CA ILE A 32 14.79 -19.40 -7.86
C ILE A 32 14.68 -17.88 -7.72
N LYS A 33 15.40 -17.14 -8.57
CA LYS A 33 15.26 -15.70 -8.66
C LYS A 33 14.01 -15.35 -9.47
N ILE A 34 13.00 -14.80 -8.80
CA ILE A 34 11.81 -14.26 -9.43
C ILE A 34 11.97 -12.74 -9.51
N GLU A 35 11.75 -12.14 -10.69
CA GLU A 35 11.83 -10.71 -10.89
C GLU A 35 10.43 -10.09 -11.00
N TYR A 36 10.16 -9.11 -10.14
CA TYR A 36 8.93 -8.33 -10.14
C TYR A 36 9.18 -6.98 -10.81
N SER A 37 9.55 -7.02 -12.10
CA SER A 37 10.01 -5.84 -12.86
C SER A 37 9.01 -4.69 -12.87
N MET A 38 7.71 -4.99 -12.99
CA MET A 38 6.65 -3.98 -12.94
C MET A 38 6.65 -3.24 -11.60
N CYS A 39 6.55 -3.95 -10.48
CA CYS A 39 6.58 -3.37 -9.15
C CYS A 39 7.87 -2.54 -8.92
N LYS A 40 9.03 -3.07 -9.34
CA LYS A 40 10.33 -2.39 -9.20
C LYS A 40 10.35 -1.06 -9.94
N GLN A 41 9.96 -1.04 -11.21
CA GLN A 41 9.93 0.15 -12.04
C GLN A 41 8.92 1.18 -11.54
N GLN A 42 7.71 0.75 -11.21
CA GLN A 42 6.65 1.64 -10.75
C GLN A 42 6.94 2.23 -9.36
N SER A 43 7.53 1.46 -8.45
CA SER A 43 7.98 1.98 -7.15
C SER A 43 9.09 3.02 -7.29
N GLN A 44 10.03 2.82 -8.23
CA GLN A 44 11.07 3.79 -8.52
C GLN A 44 10.50 5.05 -9.16
N LYS A 45 9.55 4.91 -10.08
CA LYS A 45 8.85 6.04 -10.72
C LYS A 45 8.07 6.86 -9.69
N LEU A 46 7.29 6.20 -8.83
CA LEU A 46 6.55 6.88 -7.78
C LEU A 46 7.48 7.62 -6.82
N TRP A 47 8.57 6.98 -6.38
CA TRP A 47 9.56 7.65 -5.53
C TRP A 47 10.15 8.89 -6.16
N ARG A 48 10.49 8.83 -7.46
CA ARG A 48 10.96 9.99 -8.20
C ARG A 48 9.90 11.11 -8.21
N LEU A 49 8.65 10.80 -8.59
CA LEU A 49 7.56 11.78 -8.62
C LEU A 49 7.36 12.47 -7.26
N LEU A 50 7.37 11.71 -6.17
CA LEU A 50 7.22 12.24 -4.80
C LEU A 50 8.37 13.19 -4.39
N ASN A 51 9.55 13.11 -5.04
CA ASN A 51 10.71 13.94 -4.72
C ASN A 51 10.98 15.05 -5.71
N THR A 52 10.36 15.04 -6.88
CA THR A 52 10.63 16.01 -7.96
C THR A 52 9.43 16.87 -8.34
N GLU A 53 8.22 16.37 -8.12
CA GLU A 53 7.01 17.11 -8.44
C GLU A 53 6.52 17.90 -7.21
N PRO A 54 5.95 19.09 -7.39
CA PRO A 54 5.38 19.87 -6.28
C PRO A 54 4.20 19.16 -5.62
N TYR A 55 3.50 18.32 -6.38
CA TYR A 55 2.46 17.38 -5.92
C TYR A 55 2.26 16.27 -6.95
N VAL A 56 1.80 15.12 -6.50
CA VAL A 56 1.45 13.98 -7.36
C VAL A 56 -0.07 13.88 -7.42
N ASN A 57 -0.66 14.39 -8.51
CA ASN A 57 -2.10 14.34 -8.73
C ASN A 57 -2.54 12.92 -9.06
N THR A 58 -3.58 12.46 -8.40
CA THR A 58 -4.14 11.13 -8.55
C THR A 58 -5.65 11.13 -8.31
N LEU A 59 -6.34 10.18 -8.91
CA LEU A 59 -7.75 9.88 -8.63
C LEU A 59 -7.93 8.38 -8.42
N GLY A 60 -9.07 8.01 -7.81
CA GLY A 60 -9.48 6.62 -7.66
C GLY A 60 -9.83 5.97 -8.99
N SER A 61 -9.46 4.70 -9.17
CA SER A 61 -9.80 3.91 -10.34
C SER A 61 -10.23 2.51 -9.92
N LEU A 62 -11.28 1.97 -10.55
CA LEU A 62 -11.82 0.64 -10.34
C LEU A 62 -11.74 -0.26 -11.57
N SER A 63 -11.36 0.30 -12.72
CA SER A 63 -11.27 -0.46 -13.96
C SER A 63 -10.07 -0.06 -14.79
N GLY A 64 -9.63 -0.97 -15.66
CA GLY A 64 -8.55 -0.69 -16.59
C GLY A 64 -8.86 0.47 -17.54
N ASN A 65 -10.12 0.63 -17.96
CA ASN A 65 -10.52 1.76 -18.80
C ASN A 65 -10.37 3.09 -18.06
N GLN A 66 -10.79 3.18 -16.78
CA GLN A 66 -10.57 4.39 -15.98
C GLN A 66 -9.07 4.69 -15.82
N ALA A 67 -8.24 3.66 -15.58
CA ALA A 67 -6.79 3.82 -15.49
C ALA A 67 -6.20 4.41 -16.79
N VAL A 68 -6.61 3.91 -17.94
CA VAL A 68 -6.19 4.44 -19.25
C VAL A 68 -6.65 5.89 -19.44
N GLN A 69 -7.89 6.22 -19.07
CA GLN A 69 -8.39 7.61 -19.16
C GLN A 69 -7.64 8.55 -18.21
N HIS A 70 -7.23 8.09 -17.01
CA HIS A 70 -6.39 8.87 -16.10
C HIS A 70 -5.04 9.21 -16.72
N ALA A 71 -4.39 8.26 -17.41
CA ALA A 71 -3.15 8.50 -18.12
C ALA A 71 -3.34 9.54 -19.25
N LYS A 72 -4.38 9.39 -20.06
CA LYS A 72 -4.72 10.35 -21.13
C LYS A 72 -5.03 11.75 -20.60
N ALA A 73 -5.62 11.85 -19.41
CA ALA A 73 -5.89 13.12 -18.72
C ALA A 73 -4.65 13.75 -18.08
N GLY A 74 -3.49 13.11 -18.14
CA GLY A 74 -2.23 13.63 -17.59
C GLY A 74 -2.07 13.48 -16.08
N LEU A 75 -2.83 12.60 -15.43
CA LEU A 75 -2.59 12.24 -14.03
C LEU A 75 -1.23 11.56 -13.88
N LYS A 76 -0.62 11.73 -12.71
CA LYS A 76 0.75 11.24 -12.44
C LYS A 76 0.77 9.87 -11.76
N ALA A 77 -0.33 9.48 -11.11
CA ALA A 77 -0.48 8.21 -10.40
C ALA A 77 -1.95 7.79 -10.37
N ILE A 78 -2.21 6.58 -9.88
CA ILE A 78 -3.54 6.05 -9.63
C ILE A 78 -3.62 5.66 -8.16
N TYR A 79 -4.74 6.00 -7.50
CA TYR A 79 -5.06 5.51 -6.17
C TYR A 79 -6.12 4.40 -6.26
N LEU A 80 -5.86 3.28 -5.62
CA LEU A 80 -6.83 2.20 -5.47
C LEU A 80 -7.39 2.24 -4.06
N SER A 81 -8.62 2.72 -3.93
CA SER A 81 -9.31 2.92 -2.67
C SER A 81 -9.97 1.63 -2.18
N GLY A 82 -9.68 1.22 -0.95
CA GLY A 82 -10.35 0.08 -0.31
C GLY A 82 -11.87 0.28 -0.18
N TRP A 83 -12.31 1.51 0.11
CA TRP A 83 -13.73 1.85 0.13
C TRP A 83 -14.41 1.56 -1.21
N GLN A 84 -13.81 1.95 -2.32
CA GLN A 84 -14.36 1.67 -3.65
C GLN A 84 -14.31 0.17 -3.98
N VAL A 85 -13.25 -0.53 -3.56
CA VAL A 85 -13.16 -2.00 -3.71
C VAL A 85 -14.29 -2.68 -2.95
N ALA A 86 -14.56 -2.25 -1.71
CA ALA A 86 -15.66 -2.80 -0.91
C ALA A 86 -17.01 -2.61 -1.62
N ALA A 87 -17.26 -1.41 -2.17
CA ALA A 87 -18.54 -1.06 -2.79
C ALA A 87 -18.77 -1.74 -4.14
N ASP A 88 -17.76 -1.74 -5.06
CA ASP A 88 -18.02 -2.02 -6.47
C ASP A 88 -17.04 -3.01 -7.13
N ALA A 89 -15.90 -3.32 -6.52
CA ALA A 89 -14.82 -3.99 -7.26
C ALA A 89 -14.13 -5.12 -6.49
N ASN A 90 -14.80 -5.72 -5.52
CA ASN A 90 -14.26 -6.87 -4.82
C ASN A 90 -14.52 -8.18 -5.59
N SER A 91 -13.66 -9.18 -5.34
CA SER A 91 -13.73 -10.47 -6.03
C SER A 91 -14.87 -11.39 -5.55
N ALA A 92 -15.61 -11.00 -4.51
CA ALA A 92 -16.82 -11.70 -4.09
C ALA A 92 -18.05 -11.30 -4.94
N GLY A 93 -17.98 -10.16 -5.65
CA GLY A 93 -19.11 -9.65 -6.43
C GLY A 93 -20.22 -9.06 -5.56
N GLU A 94 -19.92 -8.75 -4.32
CA GLU A 94 -20.88 -8.23 -3.34
C GLU A 94 -20.63 -6.74 -3.08
N MET A 95 -21.64 -6.04 -2.57
CA MET A 95 -21.50 -4.69 -2.04
C MET A 95 -21.30 -4.77 -0.52
N TYR A 96 -20.12 -4.41 -0.06
CA TYR A 96 -19.80 -4.36 1.37
C TYR A 96 -19.64 -2.92 1.87
N PRO A 97 -19.96 -2.67 3.16
CA PRO A 97 -19.45 -1.47 3.81
C PRO A 97 -17.92 -1.51 3.88
N ASP A 98 -17.30 -0.35 4.00
CA ASP A 98 -15.83 -0.23 4.12
C ASP A 98 -15.34 -0.68 5.51
N GLN A 99 -15.35 -1.98 5.73
CA GLN A 99 -15.00 -2.66 6.98
C GLN A 99 -14.13 -3.91 6.75
N SER A 100 -13.40 -3.96 5.63
CA SER A 100 -12.51 -5.07 5.26
C SER A 100 -13.22 -6.44 5.22
N LEU A 101 -14.47 -6.46 4.75
CA LEU A 101 -15.28 -7.69 4.67
C LEU A 101 -15.08 -8.45 3.36
N TYR A 102 -14.51 -7.80 2.35
CA TYR A 102 -14.25 -8.42 1.05
C TYR A 102 -13.01 -9.32 1.10
N PRO A 103 -12.86 -10.25 0.15
CA PRO A 103 -11.67 -11.11 0.07
C PRO A 103 -10.39 -10.28 -0.02
N TYR A 104 -9.41 -10.57 0.82
CA TYR A 104 -8.17 -9.79 0.99
C TYR A 104 -7.34 -9.61 -0.29
N ASP A 105 -7.55 -10.48 -1.28
CA ASP A 105 -6.85 -10.41 -2.56
C ASP A 105 -7.59 -9.61 -3.65
N SER A 106 -8.74 -8.99 -3.32
CA SER A 106 -9.53 -8.19 -4.27
C SER A 106 -8.74 -7.00 -4.79
N ALA A 107 -8.13 -6.21 -3.89
CA ALA A 107 -7.33 -5.06 -4.26
C ALA A 107 -6.09 -5.43 -5.11
N PRO A 108 -5.28 -6.45 -4.76
CA PRO A 108 -4.20 -6.93 -5.63
C PRO A 108 -4.67 -7.36 -7.03
N LYS A 109 -5.77 -8.09 -7.16
CA LYS A 109 -6.33 -8.49 -8.46
C LYS A 109 -6.72 -7.28 -9.31
N LEU A 110 -7.27 -6.25 -8.68
CA LEU A 110 -7.65 -5.03 -9.38
C LEU A 110 -6.42 -4.23 -9.83
N VAL A 111 -5.36 -4.16 -9.02
CA VAL A 111 -4.05 -3.60 -9.45
C VAL A 111 -3.53 -4.32 -10.68
N GLU A 112 -3.55 -5.64 -10.70
CA GLU A 112 -3.11 -6.46 -11.83
C GLU A 112 -3.94 -6.17 -13.08
N SER A 113 -5.26 -6.12 -12.96
CA SER A 113 -6.18 -5.79 -14.06
C SER A 113 -5.92 -4.40 -14.66
N MET A 114 -5.71 -3.39 -13.81
CA MET A 114 -5.37 -2.04 -14.27
C MET A 114 -4.01 -2.00 -14.95
N ASN A 115 -2.99 -2.63 -14.39
CA ASN A 115 -1.66 -2.71 -15.00
C ASN A 115 -1.72 -3.40 -16.36
N ASN A 116 -2.47 -4.49 -16.52
CA ASN A 116 -2.65 -5.17 -17.82
C ASN A 116 -3.28 -4.24 -18.87
N SER A 117 -4.23 -3.40 -18.46
CA SER A 117 -4.87 -2.43 -19.36
C SER A 117 -3.90 -1.31 -19.75
N LEU A 118 -3.11 -0.80 -18.82
CA LEU A 118 -2.07 0.21 -19.08
C LEU A 118 -0.97 -0.33 -20.00
N ILE A 119 -0.51 -1.56 -19.75
CA ILE A 119 0.45 -2.27 -20.60
C ILE A 119 -0.11 -2.41 -22.02
N ARG A 120 -1.38 -2.80 -22.17
CA ARG A 120 -1.99 -2.94 -23.48
C ARG A 120 -2.09 -1.62 -24.22
N ALA A 121 -2.46 -0.54 -23.53
CA ALA A 121 -2.50 0.80 -24.12
C ALA A 121 -1.11 1.27 -24.56
N ASP A 122 -0.07 1.02 -23.78
CA ASP A 122 1.32 1.32 -24.15
C ASP A 122 1.78 0.51 -25.36
N GLN A 123 1.44 -0.78 -25.43
CA GLN A 123 1.77 -1.64 -26.58
C GLN A 123 1.13 -1.14 -27.87
N ILE A 124 -0.15 -0.75 -27.86
CA ILE A 124 -0.85 -0.20 -29.02
C ILE A 124 -0.15 1.08 -29.48
N GLN A 125 0.07 2.03 -28.58
CA GLN A 125 0.75 3.28 -28.89
C GLN A 125 2.16 3.05 -29.45
N HIS A 126 2.89 2.06 -28.90
CA HIS A 126 4.23 1.74 -29.36
C HIS A 126 4.21 1.23 -30.82
N MET A 127 3.21 0.41 -31.20
CA MET A 127 3.02 -0.03 -32.59
C MET A 127 2.68 1.14 -33.50
N GLU A 128 1.71 2.00 -33.12
CA GLU A 128 1.31 3.17 -33.93
C GLU A 128 2.50 4.11 -34.21
N ILE A 129 3.41 4.28 -33.22
CA ILE A 129 4.64 5.06 -33.40
C ILE A 129 5.61 4.33 -34.34
N ALA A 130 5.77 3.02 -34.21
CA ALA A 130 6.68 2.24 -35.04
C ALA A 130 6.22 2.18 -36.49
N ASP A 131 4.92 2.14 -36.74
CA ASP A 131 4.31 2.11 -38.09
C ASP A 131 4.22 3.51 -38.73
N GLY A 132 4.51 4.58 -37.94
CA GLY A 132 4.47 5.96 -38.42
C GLY A 132 3.11 6.63 -38.38
N ASP A 133 2.12 5.97 -37.81
CA ASP A 133 0.75 6.48 -37.67
C ASP A 133 0.62 7.52 -36.54
N MET A 134 1.57 7.54 -35.60
CA MET A 134 1.64 8.46 -34.48
C MET A 134 3.06 9.02 -34.30
N LYS A 135 3.19 10.30 -33.94
CA LYS A 135 4.48 10.90 -33.63
C LYS A 135 4.93 10.54 -32.21
N SER A 136 6.22 10.29 -32.03
CA SER A 136 6.81 10.04 -30.70
C SER A 136 6.58 11.20 -29.71
N SER A 137 6.43 12.44 -30.20
CA SER A 137 6.10 13.61 -29.37
C SER A 137 4.69 13.64 -28.82
N GLU A 138 3.79 12.81 -29.35
CA GLU A 138 2.39 12.70 -28.92
C GLU A 138 2.20 11.56 -27.90
N ARG A 139 3.29 10.90 -27.52
CA ARG A 139 3.27 9.75 -26.62
C ARG A 139 2.68 10.08 -25.25
N THR A 140 1.66 9.29 -24.86
CA THR A 140 1.10 9.30 -23.52
C THR A 140 1.91 8.35 -22.62
N ASP A 141 2.25 8.77 -21.41
CA ASP A 141 2.86 7.89 -20.41
C ASP A 141 1.78 7.06 -19.71
N TYR A 142 1.43 5.91 -20.30
CA TYR A 142 0.43 5.01 -19.75
C TYR A 142 0.87 4.32 -18.47
N MET A 143 2.17 4.17 -18.20
CA MET A 143 2.66 3.40 -17.07
C MET A 143 2.58 4.18 -15.76
N LEU A 144 1.37 4.53 -15.34
CA LEU A 144 1.12 5.24 -14.08
C LEU A 144 1.35 4.33 -12.88
N PRO A 145 2.13 4.77 -11.87
CA PRO A 145 2.29 4.01 -10.63
C PRO A 145 0.96 3.95 -9.85
N ILE A 146 0.63 2.76 -9.36
CA ILE A 146 -0.59 2.51 -8.58
C ILE A 146 -0.21 2.41 -7.09
N ILE A 147 -0.85 3.25 -6.27
CA ILE A 147 -0.79 3.17 -4.81
C ILE A 147 -2.10 2.53 -4.33
N ALA A 148 -1.99 1.45 -3.56
CA ALA A 148 -3.15 0.67 -3.14
C ALA A 148 -3.43 0.78 -1.65
N ASP A 149 -4.70 0.68 -1.30
CA ASP A 149 -5.18 0.52 0.07
C ASP A 149 -4.95 -0.93 0.51
N GLY A 150 -4.16 -1.12 1.56
CA GLY A 150 -3.91 -2.40 2.21
C GLY A 150 -4.81 -2.62 3.43
N GLU A 151 -5.76 -1.69 3.69
CA GLU A 151 -6.64 -1.73 4.86
C GLU A 151 -5.82 -1.82 6.16
N ALA A 152 -6.34 -2.49 7.17
CA ALA A 152 -5.58 -2.85 8.37
C ALA A 152 -4.76 -4.16 8.18
N GLY A 153 -4.54 -4.59 6.95
CA GLY A 153 -3.78 -5.80 6.61
C GLY A 153 -4.55 -7.11 6.72
N PHE A 154 -5.87 -7.07 6.92
CA PHE A 154 -6.78 -8.24 7.04
C PHE A 154 -6.38 -9.22 8.16
N GLY A 155 -5.68 -8.75 9.18
CA GLY A 155 -5.24 -9.55 10.32
C GLY A 155 -3.93 -9.05 10.93
N GLY A 156 -3.06 -9.98 11.30
CA GLY A 156 -1.78 -9.68 11.92
C GLY A 156 -0.62 -9.61 10.90
N PRO A 157 0.64 -9.61 11.40
CA PRO A 157 1.82 -9.44 10.55
C PRO A 157 1.97 -10.50 9.46
N LEU A 158 1.50 -11.74 9.68
CA LEU A 158 1.53 -12.79 8.65
C LEU A 158 0.56 -12.47 7.50
N ASN A 159 -0.62 -11.94 7.80
CA ASN A 159 -1.58 -11.50 6.78
C ASN A 159 -1.00 -10.33 5.97
N VAL A 160 -0.42 -9.34 6.64
CA VAL A 160 0.25 -8.19 5.99
C VAL A 160 1.38 -8.64 5.08
N PHE A 161 2.21 -9.60 5.54
CA PHE A 161 3.29 -10.16 4.76
C PHE A 161 2.78 -10.81 3.46
N GLU A 162 1.79 -11.70 3.53
CA GLU A 162 1.24 -12.39 2.37
C GLU A 162 0.47 -11.44 1.43
N LEU A 163 -0.27 -10.48 1.99
CA LEU A 163 -0.96 -9.46 1.20
C LEU A 163 0.04 -8.58 0.43
N THR A 164 1.13 -8.17 1.08
CA THR A 164 2.20 -7.38 0.42
C THR A 164 2.83 -8.15 -0.75
N LYS A 165 3.06 -9.47 -0.60
CA LYS A 165 3.53 -10.31 -1.72
C LYS A 165 2.56 -10.29 -2.90
N LYS A 166 1.26 -10.31 -2.65
CA LYS A 166 0.24 -10.22 -3.72
C LYS A 166 0.28 -8.85 -4.42
N PHE A 167 0.41 -7.75 -3.68
CA PHE A 167 0.56 -6.43 -4.27
C PHE A 167 1.84 -6.30 -5.12
N ILE A 168 2.95 -6.86 -4.65
CA ILE A 168 4.21 -6.89 -5.41
C ILE A 168 4.03 -7.65 -6.71
N LYS A 169 3.42 -8.84 -6.67
CA LYS A 169 3.14 -9.66 -7.85
C LYS A 169 2.23 -8.93 -8.84
N ALA A 170 1.24 -8.23 -8.36
CA ALA A 170 0.31 -7.43 -9.16
C ALA A 170 0.96 -6.17 -9.78
N GLY A 171 2.16 -5.78 -9.34
CA GLY A 171 2.88 -4.61 -9.86
C GLY A 171 2.51 -3.29 -9.18
N ALA A 172 2.03 -3.29 -7.95
CA ALA A 172 1.79 -2.06 -7.19
C ALA A 172 3.09 -1.28 -6.98
N ALA A 173 3.01 0.05 -7.05
CA ALA A 173 4.12 0.96 -6.76
C ALA A 173 4.26 1.25 -5.26
N GLY A 174 3.14 1.27 -4.56
CA GLY A 174 3.05 1.49 -3.13
C GLY A 174 1.80 0.88 -2.54
N VAL A 175 1.85 0.67 -1.23
CA VAL A 175 0.71 0.21 -0.43
C VAL A 175 0.73 0.91 0.91
N HIS A 176 -0.43 1.35 1.39
CA HIS A 176 -0.55 1.82 2.77
C HIS A 176 -1.27 0.81 3.65
N PHE A 177 -0.90 0.80 4.92
CA PHE A 177 -1.56 0.03 5.97
C PHE A 177 -1.93 0.96 7.12
N GLU A 178 -3.12 0.77 7.66
CA GLU A 178 -3.63 1.55 8.78
C GLU A 178 -3.51 0.80 10.10
N ASP A 179 -3.46 1.56 11.19
CA ASP A 179 -3.26 1.07 12.55
C ASP A 179 -4.56 0.66 13.28
N GLN A 180 -5.63 0.39 12.53
CA GLN A 180 -6.87 -0.13 13.10
C GLN A 180 -6.78 -1.63 13.40
N LEU A 181 -7.55 -2.08 14.39
CA LEU A 181 -7.82 -3.51 14.61
C LEU A 181 -8.60 -4.06 13.42
N ALA A 182 -8.05 -5.04 12.71
CA ALA A 182 -8.61 -5.53 11.45
C ALA A 182 -10.05 -6.05 11.59
N SER A 183 -10.39 -6.71 12.72
CA SER A 183 -11.75 -7.22 12.99
C SER A 183 -12.77 -6.11 13.29
N GLU A 184 -12.33 -4.93 13.69
CA GLU A 184 -13.15 -3.78 14.06
C GLU A 184 -12.97 -2.58 13.12
N LYS A 185 -12.36 -2.81 11.97
CA LYS A 185 -12.05 -1.78 10.99
C LYS A 185 -13.31 -1.00 10.58
N LYS A 186 -13.17 0.30 10.56
CA LYS A 186 -14.21 1.24 10.10
C LYS A 186 -13.61 2.19 9.05
N CYS A 187 -14.45 2.68 8.14
CA CYS A 187 -14.07 3.74 7.23
C CYS A 187 -13.55 4.98 8.00
N GLY A 188 -12.59 5.68 7.43
CA GLY A 188 -11.88 6.78 8.10
C GLY A 188 -12.77 7.87 8.72
N HIS A 189 -13.94 8.14 8.12
CA HIS A 189 -14.91 9.14 8.62
C HIS A 189 -15.86 8.60 9.69
N MET A 190 -15.90 7.28 9.92
CA MET A 190 -16.82 6.67 10.89
C MET A 190 -16.26 6.71 12.31
N GLY A 191 -17.18 6.75 13.29
CA GLY A 191 -16.86 6.52 14.70
C GLY A 191 -16.66 5.05 15.05
N GLY A 192 -16.17 4.77 16.26
CA GLY A 192 -15.99 3.41 16.76
C GLY A 192 -14.73 2.69 16.26
N LYS A 193 -13.78 3.42 15.69
CA LYS A 193 -12.47 2.87 15.31
C LYS A 193 -11.69 2.43 16.53
N VAL A 194 -11.07 1.26 16.45
CA VAL A 194 -10.21 0.69 17.49
C VAL A 194 -8.79 0.58 16.95
N LEU A 195 -7.85 1.24 17.61
CA LEU A 195 -6.42 1.17 17.26
C LEU A 195 -5.81 -0.13 17.80
N VAL A 196 -4.83 -0.64 17.08
CA VAL A 196 -3.84 -1.55 17.66
C VAL A 196 -2.74 -0.73 18.34
N PRO A 197 -1.97 -1.28 19.30
CA PRO A 197 -0.82 -0.59 19.88
C PRO A 197 0.18 -0.16 18.82
N THR A 198 0.88 0.95 19.06
CA THR A 198 1.89 1.49 18.13
C THR A 198 2.92 0.44 17.73
N GLY A 199 3.46 -0.33 18.66
CA GLY A 199 4.41 -1.40 18.38
C GLY A 199 3.82 -2.53 17.52
N THR A 200 2.50 -2.79 17.61
CA THR A 200 1.81 -3.74 16.74
C THR A 200 1.69 -3.19 15.32
N ALA A 201 1.32 -1.92 15.15
CA ALA A 201 1.28 -1.25 13.84
C ALA A 201 2.67 -1.26 13.17
N VAL A 202 3.71 -0.89 13.93
CA VAL A 202 5.11 -0.95 13.45
C VAL A 202 5.51 -2.36 13.03
N ARG A 203 5.14 -3.39 13.80
CA ARG A 203 5.41 -4.80 13.45
C ARG A 203 4.73 -5.20 12.14
N ASN A 204 3.50 -4.74 11.90
CA ASN A 204 2.80 -4.97 10.64
C ASN A 204 3.53 -4.31 9.45
N LEU A 205 3.98 -3.07 9.60
CA LEU A 205 4.77 -2.36 8.58
C LEU A 205 6.12 -3.04 8.32
N LYS A 206 6.78 -3.54 9.37
CA LYS A 206 8.02 -4.34 9.25
C LYS A 206 7.79 -5.65 8.49
N ALA A 207 6.64 -6.31 8.69
CA ALA A 207 6.27 -7.50 7.92
C ALA A 207 6.07 -7.17 6.44
N ALA A 208 5.44 -6.06 6.11
CA ALA A 208 5.33 -5.57 4.73
C ALA A 208 6.72 -5.27 4.13
N ARG A 209 7.60 -4.62 4.91
CA ARG A 209 8.97 -4.35 4.46
C ARG A 209 9.77 -5.62 4.23
N LEU A 210 9.66 -6.61 5.11
CA LEU A 210 10.32 -7.91 4.94
C LEU A 210 9.87 -8.61 3.64
N ALA A 211 8.56 -8.61 3.34
CA ALA A 211 8.04 -9.17 2.10
C ALA A 211 8.66 -8.50 0.87
N ALA A 212 8.79 -7.18 0.88
CA ALA A 212 9.39 -6.43 -0.21
C ALA A 212 10.93 -6.63 -0.31
N ASP A 213 11.62 -6.76 0.82
CA ASP A 213 13.06 -7.05 0.83
C ASP A 213 13.36 -8.46 0.31
N ILE A 214 12.53 -9.46 0.67
CA ILE A 214 12.63 -10.82 0.12
C ILE A 214 12.40 -10.83 -1.39
N ALA A 215 11.38 -10.09 -1.87
CA ALA A 215 11.08 -9.95 -3.29
C ALA A 215 12.10 -9.09 -4.06
N ASP A 216 13.03 -8.47 -3.40
CA ASP A 216 14.03 -7.55 -3.93
C ASP A 216 13.42 -6.37 -4.72
N VAL A 217 12.34 -5.79 -4.19
CA VAL A 217 11.66 -4.65 -4.78
C VAL A 217 11.64 -3.44 -3.83
N PRO A 218 11.83 -2.23 -4.33
CA PRO A 218 11.81 -1.03 -3.51
C PRO A 218 10.37 -0.50 -3.32
N LEU A 219 9.42 -1.39 -2.99
CA LEU A 219 8.02 -1.04 -2.77
C LEU A 219 7.90 0.12 -1.77
N ILE A 220 7.06 1.10 -2.08
CA ILE A 220 6.74 2.18 -1.14
C ILE A 220 5.68 1.66 -0.16
N ILE A 221 6.01 1.68 1.12
CA ILE A 221 5.10 1.33 2.20
C ILE A 221 4.79 2.61 2.96
N LEU A 222 3.50 2.96 3.02
CA LEU A 222 3.04 4.16 3.71
C LEU A 222 2.37 3.74 5.01
N ALA A 223 2.82 4.33 6.11
CA ALA A 223 2.12 4.24 7.39
C ALA A 223 0.91 5.17 7.35
N ARG A 224 -0.27 4.64 7.68
CA ARG A 224 -1.49 5.42 7.89
C ARG A 224 -1.90 5.28 9.34
N THR A 225 -2.31 6.37 9.96
CA THR A 225 -2.90 6.34 11.30
C THR A 225 -4.30 6.90 11.31
N ASP A 226 -5.20 6.25 12.02
CA ASP A 226 -6.56 6.72 12.30
C ASP A 226 -6.70 7.36 13.69
N ALA A 227 -5.58 7.56 14.41
CA ALA A 227 -5.52 8.08 15.77
C ALA A 227 -6.07 9.51 15.91
N ASN A 228 -6.15 10.29 14.81
CA ASN A 228 -6.79 11.60 14.85
C ASN A 228 -8.27 11.53 15.27
N ALA A 229 -8.97 10.43 15.01
CA ALA A 229 -10.39 10.28 15.33
C ALA A 229 -10.72 9.01 16.14
N ALA A 230 -9.83 8.03 16.21
CA ALA A 230 -10.05 6.80 16.94
C ALA A 230 -9.98 7.03 18.46
N LYS A 231 -11.02 6.64 19.17
CA LYS A 231 -11.15 6.83 20.63
C LYS A 231 -10.89 5.56 21.44
N LEU A 232 -10.59 4.44 20.79
CA LEU A 232 -10.37 3.15 21.42
C LEU A 232 -9.04 2.54 20.96
N ILE A 233 -8.42 1.77 21.83
CA ILE A 233 -7.23 0.97 21.58
C ILE A 233 -7.37 -0.39 22.25
N THR A 234 -6.76 -1.43 21.69
CA THR A 234 -6.94 -2.82 22.15
C THR A 234 -6.32 -3.10 23.52
N ASN A 235 -5.20 -2.45 23.88
CA ASN A 235 -4.53 -2.64 25.18
C ASN A 235 -3.73 -1.39 25.58
N ASP A 236 -3.18 -1.39 26.79
CA ASP A 236 -2.52 -0.28 27.46
C ASP A 236 -1.02 -0.50 27.72
N HIS A 237 -0.42 -1.50 27.08
CA HIS A 237 0.97 -1.89 27.42
C HIS A 237 2.05 -1.10 26.69
N ASP A 238 1.72 -0.52 25.52
CA ASP A 238 2.70 0.19 24.70
C ASP A 238 3.05 1.56 25.30
N GLU A 239 4.34 1.80 25.55
CA GLU A 239 4.83 3.05 26.14
C GLU A 239 4.49 4.28 25.29
N ASN A 240 4.45 4.13 23.94
CA ASN A 240 4.11 5.24 23.05
C ASN A 240 2.64 5.64 23.16
N ASP A 241 1.77 4.72 23.56
CA ASP A 241 0.32 4.96 23.67
C ASP A 241 -0.09 5.44 25.06
N LYS A 242 0.72 5.18 26.12
CA LYS A 242 0.41 5.55 27.50
C LYS A 242 0.02 7.01 27.72
N PRO A 243 0.68 8.01 27.10
CA PRO A 243 0.32 9.42 27.27
C PRO A 243 -1.11 9.77 26.84
N PHE A 244 -1.69 8.95 25.97
CA PHE A 244 -3.01 9.17 25.40
C PHE A 244 -4.11 8.37 26.10
N LEU A 245 -3.78 7.42 26.98
CA LEU A 245 -4.76 6.64 27.73
C LEU A 245 -5.56 7.52 28.68
N THR A 246 -6.87 7.26 28.77
CA THR A 246 -7.76 7.99 29.69
C THR A 246 -7.96 7.29 31.02
N GLY A 247 -7.47 6.05 31.17
CA GLY A 247 -7.72 5.19 32.33
C GLY A 247 -9.09 4.52 32.33
N LYS A 248 -9.94 4.77 31.33
CA LYS A 248 -11.27 4.18 31.20
C LYS A 248 -11.28 3.01 30.22
N ARG A 249 -12.20 2.05 30.45
CA ARG A 249 -12.43 0.92 29.53
C ARG A 249 -13.86 0.94 28.99
N SER A 250 -14.02 0.46 27.76
CA SER A 250 -15.34 0.22 27.18
C SER A 250 -15.95 -1.08 27.73
N PRO A 251 -17.27 -1.31 27.57
CA PRO A 251 -17.91 -2.57 27.97
C PRO A 251 -17.30 -3.79 27.26
N GLU A 252 -16.81 -3.64 26.04
CA GLU A 252 -16.15 -4.69 25.24
C GLU A 252 -14.71 -4.96 25.68
N GLY A 253 -14.17 -4.15 26.60
CA GLY A 253 -12.85 -4.33 27.17
C GLY A 253 -11.72 -3.53 26.51
N PHE A 254 -12.01 -2.71 25.48
CA PHE A 254 -11.06 -1.79 24.91
C PHE A 254 -10.74 -0.62 25.88
N TYR A 255 -9.60 0.02 25.67
CA TYR A 255 -9.22 1.21 26.44
C TYR A 255 -9.58 2.49 25.69
N TYR A 256 -10.09 3.50 26.40
CA TYR A 256 -10.31 4.82 25.82
C TYR A 256 -9.02 5.60 25.70
N VAL A 257 -8.81 6.22 24.53
CA VAL A 257 -7.69 7.12 24.25
C VAL A 257 -8.17 8.52 23.89
N LYS A 258 -7.27 9.50 24.06
CA LYS A 258 -7.47 10.88 23.63
C LYS A 258 -7.14 10.97 22.13
N ALA A 259 -8.17 10.83 21.29
CA ALA A 259 -8.02 11.03 19.87
C ALA A 259 -7.60 12.48 19.56
N GLY A 260 -6.80 12.67 18.52
CA GLY A 260 -6.38 13.99 18.07
C GLY A 260 -5.06 14.00 17.33
N ILE A 261 -4.68 15.19 16.89
CA ILE A 261 -3.47 15.38 16.07
C ILE A 261 -2.19 14.95 16.81
N ASP A 262 -2.10 15.20 18.11
CA ASP A 262 -0.92 14.84 18.89
C ASP A 262 -0.70 13.31 18.93
N GLN A 263 -1.80 12.54 19.13
CA GLN A 263 -1.74 11.09 19.06
C GLN A 263 -1.39 10.61 17.63
N ALA A 264 -1.96 11.23 16.61
CA ALA A 264 -1.65 10.88 15.23
C ALA A 264 -0.18 11.15 14.89
N ILE A 265 0.37 12.31 15.30
CA ILE A 265 1.80 12.64 15.09
C ILE A 265 2.71 11.67 15.85
N SER A 266 2.35 11.29 17.08
CA SER A 266 3.14 10.34 17.88
C SER A 266 3.22 8.95 17.24
N ARG A 267 2.28 8.59 16.37
CA ARG A 267 2.18 7.27 15.72
C ARG A 267 2.72 7.27 14.28
N GLY A 268 2.86 8.43 13.64
CA GLY A 268 3.42 8.61 12.28
C GLY A 268 4.89 8.91 12.33
#